data_0525ce6490b019a3af97fe9361412402
#
_entry.id   0525ce6490b019a3af97fe9361412402
#
_cell.length_a   1.000
_cell.length_b   1.000
_cell.length_c   1.000
_cell.angle_alpha   90.00
_cell.angle_beta   90.00
_cell.angle_gamma   90.00
#
_symmetry.space_group_name_H-M   'P 1'
#
loop_
_entity.id
_entity.type
_entity.pdbx_description
1 polymer ?
#
loop_
_entity_poly.entity_id
_entity_poly.type
_entity_poly.pdbx_seq_one_letter_code
_entity_poly.pdbx_strand_id
1 'polypeptide(L)'
;MLVEIRYYMPLFQIKVKKFLNMAIQSKYSNAQVEAVIAEILAVLDKHQAPTDLSLMVLGNCVTDLLHRKVPEAAREQVAEQFAKALTQSVKS
;
A
#
# COMPACT_ATOMS: atom_id res chain seq x y z
N MET A 1 7.92 3.55 -17.44
CA MET A 1 7.36 3.40 -16.10
C MET A 1 5.92 2.95 -16.11
N LEU A 2 5.06 3.73 -16.73
CA LEU A 2 3.66 3.30 -16.82
C LEU A 2 3.52 1.99 -17.55
N VAL A 3 4.37 1.76 -18.55
CA VAL A 3 4.36 0.51 -19.30
C VAL A 3 4.71 -0.66 -18.37
N GLU A 4 5.69 -0.47 -17.52
CA GLU A 4 6.08 -1.52 -16.58
C GLU A 4 4.98 -1.84 -15.61
N ILE A 5 4.32 -0.83 -15.08
CA ILE A 5 3.22 -1.03 -14.15
C ILE A 5 2.11 -1.81 -14.84
N ARG A 6 1.79 -1.44 -16.07
CA ARG A 6 0.76 -2.13 -16.83
C ARG A 6 1.15 -3.58 -17.11
N TYR A 7 2.42 -3.79 -17.40
CA TYR A 7 2.93 -5.11 -17.72
C TYR A 7 2.76 -6.08 -16.53
N TYR A 8 3.00 -5.57 -15.32
CA TYR A 8 2.90 -6.39 -14.11
C TYR A 8 1.51 -6.37 -13.50
N MET A 9 0.56 -5.72 -14.15
CA MET A 9 -0.77 -5.50 -13.60
C MET A 9 -1.45 -6.76 -13.08
N PRO A 10 -1.43 -7.90 -13.77
CA PRO A 10 -2.14 -9.07 -13.26
C PRO A 10 -1.64 -9.51 -11.88
N LEU A 11 -0.32 -9.56 -11.70
CA LEU A 11 0.25 -9.93 -10.41
C LEU A 11 -0.01 -8.85 -9.37
N PHE A 12 0.09 -7.61 -9.79
CA PHE A 12 -0.17 -6.48 -8.91
C PHE A 12 -1.59 -6.51 -8.39
N GLN A 13 -2.56 -6.76 -9.27
CA GLN A 13 -3.96 -6.81 -8.88
C GLN A 13 -4.24 -7.95 -7.92
N ILE A 14 -3.62 -9.09 -8.12
CA ILE A 14 -3.79 -10.22 -7.22
C ILE A 14 -3.29 -9.88 -5.84
N LYS A 15 -2.13 -9.27 -5.74
CA LYS A 15 -1.55 -8.91 -4.45
C LYS A 15 -2.34 -7.83 -3.74
N VAL A 16 -2.79 -6.82 -4.49
CA VAL A 16 -3.61 -5.75 -3.92
C VAL A 16 -4.91 -6.31 -3.38
N LYS A 17 -5.57 -7.16 -4.16
CA LYS A 17 -6.84 -7.75 -3.76
C LYS A 17 -6.67 -8.58 -2.50
N LYS A 18 -5.60 -9.36 -2.43
CA LYS A 18 -5.33 -10.17 -1.26
C LYS A 18 -5.10 -9.30 -0.03
N PHE A 19 -4.32 -8.23 -0.19
CA PHE A 19 -4.05 -7.29 0.89
C PHE A 19 -5.36 -6.68 1.41
N LEU A 20 -6.22 -6.23 0.50
CA LEU A 20 -7.48 -5.62 0.88
C LEU A 20 -8.37 -6.59 1.64
N ASN A 21 -8.43 -7.84 1.19
CA ASN A 21 -9.26 -8.85 1.83
C ASN A 21 -8.77 -9.15 3.24
N MET A 22 -7.48 -9.01 3.49
CA MET A 22 -6.90 -9.34 4.77
C MET A 22 -6.86 -8.15 5.72
N ALA A 23 -6.62 -6.96 5.19
CA ALA A 23 -6.39 -5.78 6.01
C ALA A 23 -7.61 -4.88 6.12
N ILE A 24 -8.43 -4.82 5.08
CA ILE A 24 -9.55 -3.88 5.00
C ILE A 24 -10.74 -4.62 4.44
N GLN A 25 -11.86 -4.55 5.15
CA GLN A 25 -13.13 -5.02 4.59
C GLN A 25 -13.55 -3.96 3.58
N SER A 26 -13.21 -4.21 2.35
CA SER A 26 -13.21 -3.16 1.35
C SER A 26 -14.61 -2.77 0.90
N LYS A 27 -14.94 -1.52 1.12
CA LYS A 27 -16.10 -0.87 0.54
C LYS A 27 -15.70 -0.07 -0.69
N TYR A 28 -14.46 -0.20 -1.11
CA TYR A 28 -13.93 0.55 -2.25
C TYR A 28 -13.73 -0.38 -3.43
N SER A 29 -13.95 0.15 -4.64
CA SER A 29 -13.73 -0.65 -5.84
C SER A 29 -12.22 -0.87 -6.06
N ASN A 30 -11.89 -1.98 -6.72
CA ASN A 30 -10.51 -2.22 -7.10
C ASN A 30 -9.98 -1.13 -8.00
N ALA A 31 -10.84 -0.60 -8.90
CA ALA A 31 -10.42 0.46 -9.81
C ALA A 31 -10.01 1.71 -9.05
N GLN A 32 -10.77 2.06 -8.01
CA GLN A 32 -10.44 3.23 -7.20
C GLN A 32 -9.12 3.04 -6.47
N VAL A 33 -8.94 1.89 -5.87
CA VAL A 33 -7.72 1.59 -5.13
C VAL A 33 -6.51 1.60 -6.06
N GLU A 34 -6.65 0.97 -7.23
CA GLU A 34 -5.55 0.91 -8.19
C GLU A 34 -5.19 2.29 -8.72
N ALA A 35 -6.19 3.15 -8.93
CA ALA A 35 -5.91 4.50 -9.39
C ALA A 35 -5.08 5.28 -8.39
N VAL A 36 -5.41 5.18 -7.10
CA VAL A 36 -4.67 5.87 -6.06
C VAL A 36 -3.25 5.32 -5.96
N ILE A 37 -3.11 4.00 -6.01
CA ILE A 37 -1.77 3.39 -5.96
C ILE A 37 -0.92 3.84 -7.14
N ALA A 38 -1.52 3.88 -8.34
CA ALA A 38 -0.77 4.30 -9.52
C ALA A 38 -0.25 5.73 -9.38
N GLU A 39 -1.06 6.61 -8.80
CA GLU A 39 -0.63 7.99 -8.59
C GLU A 39 0.50 8.08 -7.56
N ILE A 40 0.41 7.29 -6.50
CA ILE A 40 1.47 7.28 -5.48
C ILE A 40 2.78 6.79 -6.10
N LEU A 41 2.72 5.70 -6.86
CA LEU A 41 3.91 5.17 -7.50
C LEU A 41 4.48 6.16 -8.51
N ALA A 42 3.61 6.90 -9.20
CA ALA A 42 4.06 7.92 -10.15
C ALA A 42 4.83 9.03 -9.43
N VAL A 43 4.42 9.39 -8.22
CA VAL A 43 5.14 10.39 -7.44
C VAL A 43 6.55 9.90 -7.11
N LEU A 44 6.67 8.65 -6.69
CA LEU A 44 7.98 8.07 -6.39
C LEU A 44 8.87 8.07 -7.63
N ASP A 45 8.29 7.76 -8.79
CA ASP A 45 9.04 7.79 -10.04
C ASP A 45 9.48 9.19 -10.40
N LYS A 46 8.58 10.15 -10.22
CA LYS A 46 8.89 11.54 -10.52
C LYS A 46 10.11 12.00 -9.75
N HIS A 47 10.24 11.55 -8.53
CA HIS A 47 11.37 11.91 -7.68
C HIS A 47 12.54 10.95 -7.84
N GLN A 48 12.43 9.99 -8.75
CA GLN A 48 13.48 9.01 -9.01
C GLN A 48 13.92 8.31 -7.72
N ALA A 49 12.95 7.99 -6.88
CA ALA A 49 13.22 7.40 -5.58
C ALA A 49 13.67 5.95 -5.73
N PRO A 50 14.85 5.61 -5.19
CA PRO A 50 15.28 4.21 -5.16
C PRO A 50 14.37 3.42 -4.21
N THR A 51 14.52 2.10 -4.24
CA THR A 51 13.67 1.22 -3.46
C THR A 51 13.70 1.52 -1.97
N ASP A 52 14.89 1.72 -1.41
CA ASP A 52 15.00 1.97 0.02
C ASP A 52 14.34 3.30 0.42
N LEU A 53 14.52 4.34 -0.39
CA LEU A 53 13.87 5.61 -0.12
C LEU A 53 12.36 5.47 -0.26
N SER A 54 11.91 4.76 -1.29
CA SER A 54 10.48 4.54 -1.50
C SER A 54 9.84 3.86 -0.30
N LEU A 55 10.49 2.81 0.20
CA LEU A 55 9.95 2.08 1.36
C LEU A 55 9.96 2.94 2.61
N MET A 56 11.00 3.75 2.79
CA MET A 56 11.07 4.65 3.93
C MET A 56 9.94 5.68 3.88
N VAL A 57 9.72 6.27 2.71
CA VAL A 57 8.67 7.27 2.54
C VAL A 57 7.30 6.66 2.80
N LEU A 58 7.04 5.51 2.20
CA LEU A 58 5.74 4.87 2.36
C LEU A 58 5.51 4.44 3.81
N GLY A 59 6.56 3.96 4.47
CA GLY A 59 6.46 3.61 5.88
C GLY A 59 6.14 4.81 6.74
N ASN A 60 6.79 5.94 6.47
CA ASN A 60 6.52 7.16 7.21
C ASN A 60 5.11 7.67 6.94
N CYS A 61 4.60 7.47 5.73
CA CYS A 61 3.21 7.83 5.44
C CYS A 61 2.26 7.01 6.27
N VAL A 62 2.52 5.71 6.41
CA VAL A 62 1.67 4.85 7.23
C VAL A 62 1.70 5.31 8.69
N THR A 63 2.89 5.58 9.22
CA THR A 63 3.04 6.05 10.59
C THR A 63 2.25 7.34 10.80
N ASP A 64 2.37 8.26 9.86
CA ASP A 64 1.69 9.55 9.96
C ASP A 64 0.18 9.38 9.94
N LEU A 65 -0.33 8.50 9.06
CA LEU A 65 -1.76 8.23 9.01
C LEU A 65 -2.26 7.62 10.32
N LEU A 66 -1.48 6.72 10.90
CA LEU A 66 -1.86 6.11 12.18
C LEU A 66 -1.94 7.17 13.28
N HIS A 67 -0.99 8.09 13.31
CA HIS A 67 -1.00 9.13 14.33
C HIS A 67 -2.15 10.10 14.15
N ARG A 68 -2.48 10.44 12.91
CA ARG A 68 -3.51 11.44 12.65
C ARG A 68 -4.91 10.88 12.64
N LYS A 69 -5.09 9.65 12.20
CA LYS A 69 -6.41 9.13 11.88
C LYS A 69 -6.87 7.99 12.77
N VAL A 70 -5.97 7.42 13.56
CA VAL A 70 -6.31 6.27 14.41
C VAL A 70 -6.11 6.66 15.86
N PRO A 71 -7.12 6.43 16.72
CA PRO A 71 -6.97 6.74 18.14
C PRO A 71 -5.79 6.01 18.75
N GLU A 72 -5.15 6.64 19.72
CA GLU A 72 -3.94 6.12 20.34
C GLU A 72 -4.12 4.68 20.84
N ALA A 73 -5.28 4.40 21.42
CA ALA A 73 -5.54 3.08 22.00
C ALA A 73 -5.54 1.96 20.96
N ALA A 74 -5.79 2.31 19.68
CA ALA A 74 -5.88 1.30 18.62
C ALA A 74 -4.68 1.28 17.69
N ARG A 75 -3.74 2.24 17.84
CA ARG A 75 -2.66 2.39 16.87
C ARG A 75 -1.79 1.17 16.72
N GLU A 76 -1.35 0.62 17.84
CA GLU A 76 -0.45 -0.52 17.80
C GLU A 76 -1.12 -1.72 17.17
N GLN A 77 -2.37 -1.95 17.51
CA GLN A 77 -3.11 -3.08 16.95
C GLN A 77 -3.30 -2.93 15.44
N VAL A 78 -3.65 -1.72 14.99
CA VAL A 78 -3.81 -1.47 13.57
C VAL A 78 -2.48 -1.64 12.85
N ALA A 79 -1.39 -1.15 13.44
CA ALA A 79 -0.06 -1.30 12.84
C ALA A 79 0.32 -2.77 12.72
N GLU A 80 0.01 -3.57 13.73
CA GLU A 80 0.32 -5.00 13.68
C GLU A 80 -0.49 -5.71 12.61
N GLN A 81 -1.77 -5.36 12.47
CA GLN A 81 -2.60 -5.95 11.45
C GLN A 81 -2.10 -5.55 10.05
N PHE A 82 -1.68 -4.31 9.90
CA PHE A 82 -1.13 -3.84 8.64
C PHE A 82 0.15 -4.60 8.30
N ALA A 83 1.04 -4.73 9.27
CA ALA A 83 2.30 -5.43 9.05
C ALA A 83 2.07 -6.90 8.67
N LYS A 84 1.11 -7.53 9.31
CA LYS A 84 0.78 -8.91 9.02
C LYS A 84 0.23 -9.05 7.61
N ALA A 85 -0.68 -8.15 7.22
CA ALA A 85 -1.25 -8.18 5.89
C ALA A 85 -0.16 -7.94 4.84
N LEU A 86 0.75 -7.02 5.12
CA LEU A 86 1.85 -6.75 4.20
C LEU A 86 2.72 -7.99 4.01
N THR A 87 3.08 -8.63 5.12
CA THR A 87 3.90 -9.84 5.06
C THR A 87 3.21 -10.92 4.24
N GLN A 88 1.92 -11.11 4.47
CA GLN A 88 1.18 -12.13 3.73
C GLN A 88 1.10 -11.79 2.25
N SER A 89 0.95 -10.51 1.92
CA SER A 89 0.80 -10.13 0.52
C SER A 89 2.06 -10.41 -0.30
N VAL A 90 3.24 -10.31 0.30
CA VAL A 90 4.48 -10.56 -0.44
C VAL A 90 4.85 -12.03 -0.50
N LYS A 91 4.19 -12.87 0.28
CA LYS A 91 4.45 -14.30 0.25
C LYS A 91 3.76 -15.02 -0.90
N SER A 92 2.82 -14.38 -1.55
CA SER A 92 2.04 -15.02 -2.63
C SER A 92 2.85 -15.22 -3.88
#